data_ace39c20f509d8a9838dbfde84e5a3ef
#
_entry.id   ace39c20f509d8a9838dbfde84e5a3ef
#
_cell.length_a   1.000
_cell.length_b   1.000
_cell.length_c   1.000
_cell.angle_alpha   90.00
_cell.angle_beta   90.00
_cell.angle_gamma   90.00
#
_symmetry.space_group_name_H-M   'P 1'
#
loop_
_entity.id
_entity.type
_entity.pdbx_description
1 polymer ?
#
loop_
_entity_poly.entity_id
_entity_poly.type
_entity_poly.pdbx_seq_one_letter_code
_entity_poly.pdbx_strand_id
1 'polypeptide(L)'
;MLQLVGQSELYASLRTPAGLREVSTYAQGIAPSRHLLLLRDGSDGLRGVSDLVLRGHDAGLAVVPWALRGENEFLPRHLRRGADPAAIGDADAEARMLLALGCDGVITDCPDVAVRVREELVSAA
;
A
#
# COMPACT_ATOMS: atom_id res chain seq x y z
N MET A 1 -3.97 20.37 7.89
CA MET A 1 -3.81 19.72 6.58
C MET A 1 -2.88 18.54 6.71
N LEU A 2 -3.23 17.39 6.16
CA LEU A 2 -2.36 16.22 6.16
C LEU A 2 -1.18 16.44 5.22
N GLN A 3 0.02 16.25 5.73
CA GLN A 3 1.24 16.34 4.94
C GLN A 3 1.85 14.95 4.79
N LEU A 4 2.14 14.56 3.55
CA LEU A 4 2.72 13.27 3.20
C LEU A 4 4.14 13.47 2.65
N VAL A 5 5.03 12.54 3.00
CA VAL A 5 6.41 12.55 2.53
C VAL A 5 6.53 11.66 1.29
N GLY A 6 7.21 12.15 0.27
CA GLY A 6 7.40 11.44 -0.98
C GLY A 6 8.40 10.29 -0.89
N GLN A 7 8.39 9.46 -1.93
CA GLN A 7 9.13 8.18 -1.94
C GLN A 7 10.65 8.36 -1.80
N SER A 8 11.23 9.34 -2.46
CA SER A 8 12.70 9.53 -2.44
C SER A 8 13.23 9.84 -1.05
N GLU A 9 12.46 10.56 -0.25
CA GLU A 9 12.80 10.86 1.14
C GLU A 9 12.57 9.65 2.03
N LEU A 10 11.58 8.83 1.72
CA LEU A 10 11.21 7.67 2.51
C LEU A 10 12.24 6.55 2.48
N TYR A 11 12.97 6.38 1.38
CA TYR A 11 13.90 5.25 1.26
C TYR A 11 14.93 5.20 2.37
N ALA A 12 15.48 6.33 2.77
CA ALA A 12 16.42 6.36 3.88
C ALA A 12 15.73 6.26 5.23
N SER A 13 14.61 7.00 5.40
CA SER A 13 13.90 7.13 6.68
C SER A 13 13.15 5.87 7.08
N LEU A 14 12.64 5.09 6.12
CA LEU A 14 11.85 3.89 6.42
C LEU A 14 12.68 2.70 6.89
N ARG A 15 14.00 2.80 6.86
CA ARG A 15 14.88 1.72 7.30
C ARG A 15 15.01 1.61 8.81
N THR A 16 14.66 2.66 9.53
CA THR A 16 14.83 2.69 10.98
C THR A 16 13.62 3.32 11.66
N PRO A 17 13.28 2.88 12.90
CA PRO A 17 12.26 3.56 13.70
C PRO A 17 12.62 5.02 13.99
N ALA A 18 13.92 5.32 14.15
CA ALA A 18 14.37 6.69 14.38
C ALA A 18 14.08 7.60 13.18
N GLY A 19 14.27 7.08 11.95
CA GLY A 19 13.93 7.82 10.73
C GLY A 19 12.45 8.14 10.64
N LEU A 20 11.58 7.21 10.99
CA LEU A 20 10.14 7.43 11.01
C LEU A 20 9.74 8.47 12.06
N ARG A 21 10.36 8.42 13.24
CA ARG A 21 10.11 9.45 14.27
C ARG A 21 10.55 10.82 13.80
N GLU A 22 11.65 10.91 13.07
CA GLU A 22 12.10 12.16 12.50
C GLU A 22 11.08 12.70 11.49
N VAL A 23 10.58 11.86 10.59
CA VAL A 23 9.53 12.23 9.64
C VAL A 23 8.29 12.77 10.37
N SER A 24 7.92 12.15 11.50
CA SER A 24 6.73 12.57 12.26
C SER A 24 6.84 13.97 12.86
N THR A 25 8.04 14.53 12.91
CA THR A 25 8.21 15.92 13.41
C THR A 25 7.74 16.97 12.41
N TYR A 26 7.61 16.63 11.12
CA TYR A 26 7.21 17.57 10.08
C TYR A 26 6.10 17.08 9.17
N ALA A 27 5.67 15.84 9.29
CA ALA A 27 4.60 15.28 8.46
C ALA A 27 3.61 14.51 9.32
N GLN A 28 2.36 14.41 8.88
CA GLN A 28 1.31 13.65 9.53
C GLN A 28 1.18 12.23 8.96
N GLY A 29 1.83 11.95 7.83
CA GLY A 29 1.75 10.64 7.22
C GLY A 29 2.82 10.41 6.17
N ILE A 30 2.85 9.17 5.69
CA ILE A 30 3.74 8.75 4.62
C ILE A 30 2.93 8.12 3.49
N ALA A 31 3.43 8.26 2.26
CA ALA A 31 2.82 7.70 1.07
C ALA A 31 3.84 6.78 0.38
N PRO A 32 4.04 5.55 0.90
CA PRO A 32 5.00 4.62 0.31
C PRO A 32 4.43 3.96 -0.93
N SER A 33 5.31 3.51 -1.84
CA SER A 33 4.89 2.61 -2.89
C SER A 33 4.29 1.34 -2.26
N ARG A 34 3.22 0.79 -2.85
CA ARG A 34 2.62 -0.45 -2.36
C ARG A 34 3.61 -1.61 -2.34
N HIS A 35 4.66 -1.54 -3.17
CA HIS A 35 5.72 -2.54 -3.19
C HIS A 35 6.56 -2.59 -1.91
N LEU A 36 6.50 -1.55 -1.10
CA LEU A 36 7.14 -1.53 0.22
C LEU A 36 6.27 -2.18 1.30
N LEU A 37 5.01 -2.47 0.99
CA LEU A 37 4.06 -3.11 1.91
C LEU A 37 3.80 -4.56 1.52
N LEU A 38 3.48 -4.80 0.25
CA LEU A 38 3.27 -6.14 -0.32
C LEU A 38 4.53 -6.48 -1.11
N LEU A 39 5.42 -7.25 -0.49
CA LEU A 39 6.74 -7.53 -1.02
C LEU A 39 6.66 -8.56 -2.15
N ARG A 40 7.43 -8.34 -3.22
CA ARG A 40 7.47 -9.25 -4.37
C ARG A 40 8.83 -9.90 -4.54
N ASP A 41 8.83 -11.11 -5.10
CA ASP A 41 10.05 -11.81 -5.50
C ASP A 41 10.48 -11.39 -6.92
N GLY A 42 11.57 -11.99 -7.43
CA GLY A 42 12.10 -11.67 -8.74
C GLY A 42 11.22 -12.08 -9.92
N SER A 43 10.20 -12.91 -9.70
CA SER A 43 9.24 -13.34 -10.73
C SER A 43 7.87 -12.69 -10.57
N ASP A 44 7.81 -11.58 -9.81
CA ASP A 44 6.61 -10.77 -9.58
C ASP A 44 5.52 -11.48 -8.79
N GLY A 45 5.88 -12.52 -8.04
CA GLY A 45 4.99 -13.17 -7.08
C GLY A 45 5.08 -12.50 -5.72
N LEU A 46 4.04 -12.66 -4.89
CA LEU A 46 4.07 -12.18 -3.52
C LEU A 46 5.05 -13.01 -2.69
N ARG A 47 5.94 -12.32 -2.01
CA ARG A 47 6.94 -12.91 -1.12
C ARG A 47 6.54 -12.79 0.35
N GLY A 48 5.71 -11.78 0.67
CA GLY A 48 5.28 -11.51 2.03
C GLY A 48 4.82 -10.08 2.19
N VAL A 49 4.55 -9.70 3.45
CA VAL A 49 4.15 -8.33 3.80
C VAL A 49 5.19 -7.73 4.73
N SER A 50 5.35 -6.41 4.69
CA SER A 50 6.25 -5.72 5.60
C SER A 50 5.49 -5.22 6.83
N ASP A 51 6.23 -4.84 7.86
CA ASP A 51 5.68 -4.24 9.08
C ASP A 51 5.63 -2.71 9.03
N LEU A 52 5.79 -2.13 7.84
CA LEU A 52 5.89 -0.67 7.68
C LEU A 52 4.65 0.06 8.21
N VAL A 53 3.45 -0.49 8.00
CA VAL A 53 2.23 0.12 8.53
C VAL A 53 2.28 0.21 10.05
N LEU A 54 2.67 -0.88 10.72
CA LEU A 54 2.81 -0.89 12.18
C LEU A 54 3.86 0.10 12.64
N ARG A 55 5.02 0.11 12.00
CA ARG A 55 6.10 1.03 12.36
C ARG A 55 5.72 2.48 12.13
N GLY A 56 4.99 2.77 11.03
CA GLY A 56 4.48 4.11 10.76
C GLY A 56 3.50 4.57 11.83
N HIS A 57 2.55 3.72 12.20
CA HIS A 57 1.58 4.01 13.26
C HIS A 57 2.26 4.20 14.61
N ASP A 58 3.27 3.40 14.93
CA ASP A 58 4.04 3.56 16.17
C ASP A 58 4.74 4.91 16.24
N ALA A 59 5.10 5.48 15.09
CA ALA A 59 5.68 6.82 15.01
C ALA A 59 4.63 7.94 14.93
N GLY A 60 3.35 7.60 15.00
CA GLY A 60 2.26 8.56 14.91
C GLY A 60 1.94 9.02 13.50
N LEU A 61 2.30 8.23 12.49
CA LEU A 61 2.12 8.57 11.08
C LEU A 61 0.96 7.80 10.48
N ALA A 62 0.13 8.47 9.67
CA ALA A 62 -0.79 7.78 8.77
C ALA A 62 0.01 7.12 7.64
N VAL A 63 -0.49 6.01 7.11
CA VAL A 63 0.16 5.28 6.02
C VAL A 63 -0.82 5.14 4.86
N VAL A 64 -0.50 5.77 3.73
CA VAL A 64 -1.36 5.82 2.54
C VAL A 64 -0.55 5.37 1.33
N PRO A 65 -0.56 4.07 1.00
CA PRO A 65 0.24 3.57 -0.12
C PRO A 65 -0.29 4.01 -1.48
N TRP A 66 0.58 4.00 -2.49
CA TRP A 66 0.24 4.25 -3.89
C TRP A 66 0.90 3.17 -4.76
N ALA A 67 0.42 2.88 -5.91
CA ALA A 67 -0.92 3.14 -6.34
C ALA A 67 -1.60 1.82 -6.63
N LEU A 68 -2.84 1.67 -6.17
CA LEU A 68 -3.64 0.50 -6.53
C LEU A 68 -4.12 0.68 -7.97
N ARG A 69 -3.75 -0.25 -8.84
CA ARG A 69 -4.12 -0.25 -10.26
C ARG A 69 -4.68 -1.60 -10.64
N GLY A 70 -5.68 -1.60 -11.52
CA GLY A 70 -6.43 -2.81 -11.84
C GLY A 70 -5.84 -3.69 -12.93
N GLU A 71 -4.94 -3.14 -13.77
CA GLU A 71 -4.42 -3.85 -14.92
C GLU A 71 -3.42 -4.93 -14.49
N ASN A 72 -3.43 -6.07 -15.20
CA ASN A 72 -2.57 -7.22 -14.91
C ASN A 72 -1.10 -6.86 -14.75
N GLU A 73 -0.58 -5.94 -15.56
CA GLU A 73 0.84 -5.58 -15.53
C GLU A 73 1.29 -4.98 -14.20
N PHE A 74 0.36 -4.42 -13.42
CA PHE A 74 0.65 -3.82 -12.11
C PHE A 74 0.39 -4.77 -10.94
N LEU A 75 -0.23 -5.93 -11.18
CA LEU A 75 -0.63 -6.87 -10.14
C LEU A 75 0.43 -7.95 -9.91
N PRO A 76 0.52 -8.50 -8.68
CA PRO A 76 1.31 -9.70 -8.45
C PRO A 76 0.84 -10.82 -9.37
N ARG A 77 1.76 -11.71 -9.71
CA ARG A 77 1.49 -12.77 -10.71
C ARG A 77 0.22 -13.57 -10.44
N HIS A 78 -0.02 -13.96 -9.20
CA HIS A 78 -1.16 -14.80 -8.86
C HIS A 78 -2.52 -14.09 -8.90
N LEU A 79 -2.52 -12.76 -8.97
CA LEU A 79 -3.74 -11.96 -9.06
C LEU A 79 -4.07 -11.56 -10.51
N ARG A 80 -3.23 -11.91 -11.45
CA ARG A 80 -3.46 -11.63 -12.87
C ARG A 80 -4.56 -12.53 -13.42
N ARG A 81 -5.36 -11.97 -14.32
CA ARG A 81 -6.43 -12.72 -15.02
C ARG A 81 -6.13 -12.71 -16.51
N GLY A 82 -5.71 -13.87 -17.04
CA GLY A 82 -5.34 -13.98 -18.44
C GLY A 82 -3.95 -13.43 -18.72
N ALA A 83 -3.57 -13.43 -20.00
CA ALA A 83 -2.22 -13.08 -20.45
C ALA A 83 -2.07 -11.63 -20.91
N ASP A 84 -3.17 -10.90 -21.11
CA ASP A 84 -3.12 -9.52 -21.58
C ASP A 84 -2.69 -8.58 -20.43
N PRO A 85 -1.52 -7.93 -20.53
CA PRO A 85 -1.07 -7.05 -19.47
C PRO A 85 -1.96 -5.83 -19.26
N ALA A 86 -2.72 -5.42 -20.25
CA ALA A 86 -3.62 -4.27 -20.14
C ALA A 86 -5.02 -4.66 -19.64
N ALA A 87 -5.34 -5.95 -19.56
CA ALA A 87 -6.63 -6.40 -19.05
C ALA A 87 -6.71 -6.27 -17.53
N ILE A 88 -7.92 -6.15 -17.01
CA ILE A 88 -8.15 -6.00 -15.59
C ILE A 88 -8.01 -7.37 -14.90
N GLY A 89 -7.20 -7.42 -13.86
CA GLY A 89 -7.03 -8.57 -13.01
C GLY A 89 -7.77 -8.43 -11.69
N ASP A 90 -7.31 -9.15 -10.66
CA ASP A 90 -7.97 -9.18 -9.35
C ASP A 90 -7.46 -8.02 -8.45
N ALA A 91 -7.83 -6.79 -8.82
CA ALA A 91 -7.50 -5.62 -8.02
C ALA A 91 -8.18 -5.63 -6.65
N ASP A 92 -9.35 -6.26 -6.54
CA ASP A 92 -10.08 -6.39 -5.27
C ASP A 92 -9.23 -7.11 -4.23
N ALA A 93 -8.56 -8.19 -4.63
CA ALA A 93 -7.70 -8.96 -3.72
C ALA A 93 -6.50 -8.13 -3.24
N GLU A 94 -5.87 -7.36 -4.12
CA GLU A 94 -4.74 -6.49 -3.71
C GLU A 94 -5.23 -5.39 -2.78
N ALA A 95 -6.35 -4.75 -3.10
CA ALA A 95 -6.96 -3.74 -2.24
C ALA A 95 -7.27 -4.31 -0.84
N ARG A 96 -7.80 -5.53 -0.80
CA ARG A 96 -8.14 -6.20 0.46
C ARG A 96 -6.88 -6.47 1.29
N MET A 97 -5.80 -6.91 0.67
CA MET A 97 -4.54 -7.11 1.37
C MET A 97 -3.96 -5.81 1.93
N LEU A 98 -3.97 -4.73 1.13
CA LEU A 98 -3.45 -3.43 1.58
C LEU A 98 -4.26 -2.87 2.75
N LEU A 99 -5.58 -2.89 2.64
CA LEU A 99 -6.43 -2.34 3.69
C LEU A 99 -6.43 -3.21 4.95
N ALA A 100 -6.28 -4.52 4.80
CA ALA A 100 -6.19 -5.43 5.95
C ALA A 100 -4.90 -5.24 6.75
N LEU A 101 -3.84 -4.66 6.14
CA LEU A 101 -2.63 -4.29 6.88
C LEU A 101 -2.85 -3.12 7.84
N GLY A 102 -3.98 -2.44 7.77
CA GLY A 102 -4.29 -1.29 8.60
C GLY A 102 -3.95 0.05 7.99
N CYS A 103 -3.74 0.11 6.68
CA CYS A 103 -3.50 1.37 5.99
C CYS A 103 -4.65 2.35 6.22
N ASP A 104 -4.33 3.64 6.35
CA ASP A 104 -5.31 4.69 6.61
C ASP A 104 -6.05 5.12 5.35
N GLY A 105 -5.56 4.72 4.20
CA GLY A 105 -6.17 4.97 2.90
C GLY A 105 -5.32 4.34 1.81
N VAL A 106 -5.71 4.56 0.56
CA VAL A 106 -4.93 4.12 -0.58
C VAL A 106 -5.11 5.11 -1.73
N ILE A 107 -4.03 5.42 -2.42
CA ILE A 107 -4.06 6.24 -3.62
C ILE A 107 -4.30 5.30 -4.81
N THR A 108 -5.36 5.55 -5.58
CA THR A 108 -5.78 4.62 -6.62
C THR A 108 -6.43 5.34 -7.80
N ASP A 109 -6.34 4.75 -8.99
CA ASP A 109 -7.11 5.16 -10.16
C ASP A 109 -8.39 4.31 -10.35
N CYS A 110 -8.65 3.39 -9.40
CA CYS A 110 -9.90 2.62 -9.36
C CYS A 110 -10.57 2.77 -7.98
N PRO A 111 -11.07 3.97 -7.65
CA PRO A 111 -11.59 4.25 -6.31
C PRO A 111 -12.84 3.44 -5.94
N ASP A 112 -13.63 3.03 -6.92
CA ASP A 112 -14.78 2.16 -6.69
C ASP A 112 -14.39 0.82 -6.07
N VAL A 113 -13.28 0.24 -6.53
CA VAL A 113 -12.73 -1.01 -5.96
C VAL A 113 -12.33 -0.79 -4.51
N ALA A 114 -11.58 0.28 -4.25
CA ALA A 114 -11.09 0.57 -2.91
C ALA A 114 -12.23 0.82 -1.92
N VAL A 115 -13.24 1.58 -2.33
CA VAL A 115 -14.41 1.87 -1.48
C VAL A 115 -15.19 0.61 -1.19
N ARG A 116 -15.46 -0.22 -2.21
CA ARG A 116 -16.21 -1.47 -2.03
C ARG A 116 -15.50 -2.41 -1.05
N VAL A 117 -14.19 -2.59 -1.21
CA VAL A 117 -13.41 -3.46 -0.34
C VAL A 117 -13.35 -2.91 1.08
N ARG A 118 -13.19 -1.60 1.24
CA ARG A 118 -13.19 -0.96 2.55
C ARG A 118 -14.51 -1.23 3.27
N GLU A 119 -15.64 -1.09 2.58
CA GLU A 119 -16.95 -1.33 3.16
C GLU A 119 -17.15 -2.80 3.56
N GLU A 120 -16.65 -3.74 2.76
CA GLU A 120 -16.67 -5.16 3.11
C GLU A 120 -15.90 -5.42 4.41
N LEU A 121 -14.71 -4.85 4.56
CA LEU A 121 -13.89 -5.05 5.75
C LEU A 121 -14.51 -4.43 7.00
N VAL A 122 -15.13 -3.26 6.87
CA VAL A 122 -15.82 -2.61 7.99
C VAL A 122 -17.04 -3.43 8.39
N SER A 123 -17.80 -3.97 7.44
CA SER A 123 -18.99 -4.79 7.72
C SER A 123 -18.64 -6.12 8.36
N ALA A 124 -17.45 -6.66 8.11
CA ALA A 124 -16.99 -7.93 8.67
C ALA A 124 -16.39 -7.79 10.07
N ALA A 125 -16.12 -6.59 10.52
CA ALA A 125 -15.48 -6.33 11.80
C ALA A 125 -16.41 -6.53 13.01
#